data_613dbee7a41e54eecd600424b7e80e8f
#
_entry.id   613dbee7a41e54eecd600424b7e80e8f
#
_cell.length_a   1.000
_cell.length_b   1.000
_cell.length_c   1.000
_cell.angle_alpha   90.00
_cell.angle_beta   90.00
_cell.angle_gamma   90.00
#
_symmetry.space_group_name_H-M   'P 1'
#
loop_
_entity.id
_entity.type
_entity.pdbx_description
1 polymer ?
#
loop_
_entity_poly.entity_id
_entity_poly.type
_entity_poly.pdbx_seq_one_letter_code
_entity_poly.pdbx_strand_id
1 'polypeptide(L)'
;MERYNRQIILPELGEEGQQRIQRAKVLIVGVGGLGSPVALYLTGAGVGIIGLMDDDVVSISNLQRQILYSEAEVGMPKAIQAKKRLEALNSSIQI
;
A
#
# COMPACT_ATOMS: atom_id res chain seq x y z
N MET A 1 0.92 -20.22 -0.97
CA MET A 1 0.79 -19.10 -0.04
C MET A 1 -0.65 -18.59 -0.05
N GLU A 2 -1.33 -18.74 1.06
CA GLU A 2 -2.77 -18.48 1.11
C GLU A 2 -3.13 -17.01 0.81
N ARG A 3 -2.38 -16.07 1.35
CA ARG A 3 -2.63 -14.63 1.14
C ARG A 3 -2.70 -14.24 -0.33
N TYR A 4 -1.88 -14.85 -1.18
CA TYR A 4 -1.78 -14.50 -2.60
C TYR A 4 -2.37 -15.56 -3.52
N ASN A 5 -3.09 -16.51 -2.99
CA ASN A 5 -3.57 -17.66 -3.75
C ASN A 5 -4.43 -17.26 -4.96
N ARG A 6 -5.27 -16.25 -4.81
CA ARG A 6 -6.12 -15.77 -5.89
C ARG A 6 -5.34 -15.19 -7.06
N GLN A 7 -4.12 -14.71 -6.82
CA GLN A 7 -3.23 -14.21 -7.87
C GLN A 7 -2.44 -15.37 -8.48
N ILE A 8 -1.95 -16.26 -7.65
CA ILE A 8 -1.12 -17.41 -8.07
C ILE A 8 -1.87 -18.34 -9.02
N ILE A 9 -3.18 -18.51 -8.83
CA ILE A 9 -3.98 -19.37 -9.69
C ILE A 9 -4.18 -18.84 -11.12
N LEU A 10 -3.87 -17.56 -11.38
CA LEU A 10 -3.92 -17.00 -12.71
C LEU A 10 -2.75 -17.53 -13.55
N PRO A 11 -2.99 -18.14 -14.73
CA PRO A 11 -1.90 -18.71 -15.53
C PRO A 11 -0.83 -17.70 -15.93
N GLU A 12 -1.21 -16.44 -16.13
CA GLU A 12 -0.31 -15.36 -16.51
C GLU A 12 0.64 -14.97 -15.39
N LEU A 13 0.26 -15.20 -14.13
CA LEU A 13 1.06 -14.86 -12.98
C LEU A 13 1.79 -16.07 -12.40
N GLY A 14 1.07 -17.04 -11.85
CA GLY A 14 1.62 -18.24 -11.23
C GLY A 14 2.49 -17.94 -10.01
N GLU A 15 3.12 -18.97 -9.46
CA GLU A 15 4.03 -18.83 -8.32
C GLU A 15 5.27 -18.01 -8.67
N GLU A 16 5.79 -18.19 -9.88
CA GLU A 16 6.97 -17.44 -10.34
C GLU A 16 6.67 -15.95 -10.44
N GLY A 17 5.53 -15.58 -11.00
CA GLY A 17 5.10 -14.18 -11.06
C GLY A 17 4.92 -13.58 -9.68
N GLN A 18 4.32 -14.32 -8.75
CA GLN A 18 4.14 -13.87 -7.37
C GLN A 18 5.49 -13.67 -6.67
N GLN A 19 6.46 -14.54 -6.90
CA GLN A 19 7.80 -14.37 -6.34
C GLN A 19 8.48 -13.11 -6.87
N ARG A 20 8.27 -12.79 -8.15
CA ARG A 20 8.79 -11.54 -8.73
C ARG A 20 8.17 -10.31 -8.07
N ILE A 21 6.87 -10.34 -7.81
CA ILE A 21 6.19 -9.25 -7.09
C ILE A 21 6.78 -9.10 -5.69
N GLN A 22 7.00 -10.19 -4.98
CA GLN A 22 7.57 -10.18 -3.64
C GLN A 22 9.02 -9.67 -3.58
N ARG A 23 9.74 -9.74 -4.70
CA ARG A 23 11.11 -9.20 -4.81
C ARG A 23 11.13 -7.76 -5.32
N ALA A 24 10.00 -7.23 -5.75
CA ALA A 24 9.93 -5.88 -6.30
C ALA A 24 10.09 -4.82 -5.20
N LYS A 25 10.63 -3.67 -5.61
CA LYS A 25 10.78 -2.49 -4.76
C LYS A 25 10.12 -1.32 -5.48
N VAL A 26 9.20 -0.64 -4.80
CA VAL A 26 8.43 0.46 -5.40
C VAL A 26 8.47 1.66 -4.46
N LEU A 27 8.75 2.83 -5.01
CA LEU A 27 8.62 4.10 -4.31
C LEU A 27 7.34 4.80 -4.77
N ILE A 28 6.46 5.13 -3.83
CA ILE A 28 5.25 5.87 -4.12
C ILE A 28 5.45 7.30 -3.65
N VAL A 29 5.44 8.24 -4.60
CA VAL A 29 5.55 9.67 -4.31
C VAL A 29 4.14 10.27 -4.29
N GLY A 30 3.72 10.71 -3.12
CA GLY A 30 2.37 11.21 -2.89
C GLY A 30 1.40 10.09 -2.54
N VAL A 31 0.90 10.09 -1.31
CA VAL A 31 -0.10 9.13 -0.83
C VAL A 31 -1.47 9.79 -0.63
N GLY A 32 -1.86 10.58 -1.63
CA GLY A 32 -3.15 11.27 -1.70
C GLY A 32 -4.20 10.50 -2.51
N GLY A 33 -4.94 11.23 -3.35
CA GLY A 33 -6.08 10.66 -4.08
C GLY A 33 -5.76 9.50 -5.01
N LEU A 34 -4.66 9.57 -5.75
CA LEU A 34 -4.21 8.48 -6.64
C LEU A 34 -3.26 7.52 -5.93
N GLY A 35 -2.35 8.05 -5.11
CA GLY A 35 -1.36 7.24 -4.41
C GLY A 35 -1.96 6.32 -3.36
N SER A 36 -3.05 6.72 -2.70
CA SER A 36 -3.70 5.89 -1.68
C SER A 36 -4.21 4.56 -2.23
N PRO A 37 -5.03 4.51 -3.29
CA PRO A 37 -5.46 3.23 -3.85
C PRO A 37 -4.30 2.43 -4.43
N VAL A 38 -3.33 3.08 -5.08
CA VAL A 38 -2.14 2.38 -5.60
C VAL A 38 -1.38 1.71 -4.45
N ALA A 39 -1.14 2.42 -3.35
CA ALA A 39 -0.46 1.88 -2.18
C ALA A 39 -1.19 0.68 -1.59
N LEU A 40 -2.52 0.76 -1.45
CA LEU A 40 -3.33 -0.35 -0.94
C LEU A 40 -3.25 -1.58 -1.83
N TYR A 41 -3.40 -1.42 -3.15
CA TYR A 41 -3.39 -2.56 -4.06
C TYR A 41 -2.01 -3.18 -4.20
N LEU A 42 -0.94 -2.40 -4.26
CA LEU A 42 0.42 -2.94 -4.32
C LEU A 42 0.78 -3.69 -3.03
N THR A 43 0.36 -3.17 -1.88
CA THR A 43 0.55 -3.82 -0.59
C THR A 43 -0.23 -5.13 -0.52
N GLY A 44 -1.48 -5.12 -0.94
CA GLY A 44 -2.31 -6.33 -0.99
C GLY A 44 -1.77 -7.37 -1.95
N ALA A 45 -1.17 -6.95 -3.07
CA ALA A 45 -0.56 -7.85 -4.04
C ALA A 45 0.77 -8.45 -3.59
N GLY A 46 1.39 -7.89 -2.54
CA GLY A 46 2.62 -8.45 -1.98
C GLY A 46 3.91 -7.89 -2.54
N VAL A 47 3.91 -6.66 -3.08
CA VAL A 47 5.15 -5.98 -3.44
C VAL A 47 6.05 -5.95 -2.20
N GLY A 48 7.25 -6.52 -2.30
CA GLY A 48 8.06 -6.85 -1.14
C GLY A 48 8.58 -5.66 -0.34
N ILE A 49 8.96 -4.59 -1.02
CA ILE A 49 9.42 -3.36 -0.37
C ILE A 49 8.71 -2.17 -1.00
N ILE A 50 8.03 -1.39 -0.18
CA ILE A 50 7.34 -0.18 -0.60
C ILE A 50 7.88 1.01 0.18
N GLY A 51 8.40 2.01 -0.53
CA GLY A 51 8.77 3.28 0.05
C GLY A 51 7.65 4.29 -0.16
N LEU A 52 7.41 5.11 0.85
CA LEU A 52 6.40 6.17 0.80
C LEU A 52 7.07 7.52 0.98
N MET A 53 6.70 8.49 0.15
CA MET A 53 7.19 9.85 0.25
C MET A 53 6.01 10.82 0.14
N ASP A 54 5.77 11.58 1.20
CA ASP A 54 4.74 12.62 1.21
C ASP A 54 5.07 13.59 2.36
N ASP A 55 5.05 14.88 2.08
CA ASP A 55 5.34 15.91 3.08
C ASP A 55 4.10 16.56 3.68
N ASP A 56 2.92 16.14 3.26
CA ASP A 56 1.65 16.67 3.75
C ASP A 56 1.17 15.97 5.02
N VAL A 57 0.21 16.62 5.68
CA VAL A 57 -0.55 16.03 6.77
C VAL A 57 -1.96 15.65 6.30
N VAL A 58 -2.58 14.73 7.01
CA VAL A 58 -3.97 14.35 6.74
C VAL A 58 -4.89 15.52 7.07
N SER A 59 -5.80 15.84 6.18
CA SER A 59 -6.83 16.86 6.42
C SER A 59 -8.22 16.30 6.16
N ILE A 60 -9.23 16.89 6.80
CA ILE A 60 -10.60 16.37 6.70
C ILE A 60 -11.15 16.44 5.27
N SER A 61 -10.72 17.41 4.48
CA SER A 61 -11.12 17.54 3.07
C SER A 61 -10.57 16.44 2.17
N ASN A 62 -9.56 15.69 2.62
CA ASN A 62 -8.97 14.59 1.88
C ASN A 62 -9.75 13.28 2.03
N LEU A 63 -10.48 13.10 3.12
CA LEU A 63 -11.04 11.81 3.53
C LEU A 63 -12.06 11.23 2.56
N GLN A 64 -12.71 12.08 1.76
CA GLN A 64 -13.71 11.63 0.78
C GLN A 64 -13.10 10.80 -0.37
N ARG A 65 -11.78 10.89 -0.59
CA ARG A 65 -11.08 10.18 -1.67
C ARG A 65 -9.75 9.53 -1.28
N GLN A 66 -9.19 9.90 -0.14
CA GLN A 66 -7.91 9.36 0.33
C GLN A 66 -8.16 8.27 1.37
N ILE A 67 -8.46 7.08 0.86
CA ILE A 67 -8.97 5.95 1.64
C ILE A 67 -8.00 5.33 2.64
N LEU A 68 -6.71 5.72 2.62
CA LEU A 68 -5.72 5.28 3.61
C LEU A 68 -5.93 5.91 4.99
N TYR A 69 -6.69 6.99 5.07
CA TYR A 69 -6.75 7.83 6.27
C TYR A 69 -8.15 7.87 6.86
N SER A 70 -8.20 8.13 8.16
CA SER A 70 -9.45 8.28 8.90
C SER A 70 -9.50 9.63 9.61
N GLU A 71 -10.66 9.96 10.13
CA GLU A 71 -10.89 11.20 10.87
C GLU A 71 -9.95 11.36 12.07
N ALA A 72 -9.66 10.25 12.75
CA ALA A 72 -8.74 10.23 13.89
C ALA A 72 -7.30 10.63 13.53
N GLU A 73 -6.94 10.58 12.26
CA GLU A 73 -5.60 10.83 11.77
C GLU A 73 -5.39 12.24 11.21
N VAL A 74 -6.42 13.07 11.23
CA VAL A 74 -6.32 14.47 10.78
C VAL A 74 -5.22 15.20 11.54
N GLY A 75 -4.33 15.89 10.81
CA GLY A 75 -3.18 16.59 11.37
C GLY A 75 -1.91 15.75 11.47
N MET A 76 -1.99 14.43 11.24
CA MET A 76 -0.82 13.55 11.30
C MET A 76 -0.13 13.48 9.94
N PRO A 77 1.21 13.24 9.89
CA PRO A 77 1.91 13.09 8.62
C PRO A 77 1.36 11.92 7.80
N LYS A 78 1.06 12.18 6.54
CA LYS A 78 0.47 11.15 5.64
C LYS A 78 1.37 9.92 5.49
N ALA A 79 2.67 10.11 5.28
CA ALA A 79 3.58 9.00 5.06
C ALA A 79 3.61 8.04 6.25
N ILE A 80 3.60 8.56 7.48
CA ILE A 80 3.62 7.76 8.70
C ILE A 80 2.30 7.01 8.89
N GLN A 81 1.18 7.69 8.67
CA GLN A 81 -0.14 7.07 8.84
C GLN A 81 -0.39 6.03 7.74
N ALA A 82 0.02 6.31 6.50
CA ALA A 82 -0.05 5.35 5.41
C ALA A 82 0.75 4.08 5.74
N LYS A 83 1.97 4.23 6.24
CA LYS A 83 2.80 3.09 6.65
C LYS A 83 2.08 2.20 7.66
N LYS A 84 1.51 2.79 8.70
CA LYS A 84 0.75 2.03 9.73
C LYS A 84 -0.41 1.27 9.13
N ARG A 85 -1.18 1.93 8.26
CA ARG A 85 -2.34 1.32 7.62
C ARG A 85 -1.95 0.16 6.73
N LEU A 86 -0.89 0.32 5.94
CA LEU A 86 -0.42 -0.71 5.02
C LEU A 86 0.20 -1.89 5.75
N GLU A 87 0.93 -1.65 6.84
CA GLU A 87 1.47 -2.71 7.69
C GLU A 87 0.36 -3.54 8.33
N ALA A 88 -0.75 -2.90 8.69
CA ALA A 88 -1.92 -3.60 9.21
C ALA A 88 -2.60 -4.47 8.14
N LEU A 89 -2.54 -4.06 6.87
CA LEU A 89 -3.10 -4.83 5.76
C LEU A 89 -2.22 -6.04 5.42
N ASN A 90 -0.91 -5.86 5.40
CA ASN A 90 0.01 -6.94 5.03
C ASN A 90 1.33 -6.80 5.80
N SER A 91 1.49 -7.62 6.84
CA SER A 91 2.67 -7.61 7.69
C SER A 91 3.86 -8.36 7.09
N SER A 92 3.67 -9.04 5.96
CA SER A 92 4.73 -9.85 5.35
C SER A 92 5.66 -9.07 4.42
N ILE A 93 5.37 -7.80 4.19
CA ILE A 93 6.19 -6.92 3.34
C ILE A 93 6.85 -5.82 4.18
N GLN A 94 7.80 -5.11 3.57
CA GLN A 94 8.51 -4.00 4.21
C GLN A 94 8.03 -2.67 3.65
N ILE A 95 7.70 -1.74 4.54
CA ILE A 95 7.26 -0.40 4.16
C ILE A 95 8.12 0.67 4.83
#